data_8c0c95a2475e46b1ad1f23561a3d7857
#
_entry.id   8c0c95a2475e46b1ad1f23561a3d7857
#
_cell.length_a   1.000
_cell.length_b   1.000
_cell.length_c   1.000
_cell.angle_alpha   90.00
_cell.angle_beta   90.00
_cell.angle_gamma   90.00
#
_symmetry.space_group_name_H-M   'P 1'
#
loop_
_entity.id
_entity.type
_entity.pdbx_description
1 polymer ?
#
loop_
_entity_poly.entity_id
_entity_poly.type
_entity_poly.pdbx_seq_one_letter_code
_entity_poly.pdbx_strand_id
1 'polypeptide(L)'
;MRIAFYGSSLLSSYWNGAATYYRGLLRDLSPRGHSTTFYEPDAFDRQKHRDIEPPPWAAVRVYPATEAGLRSVLAEAAAADVVVKAVMIGLAVASVVTW
;
A
#
# COMPACT_ATOMS: atom_id res chain seq x y z
N MET A 1 11.53 10.87 6.30
CA MET A 1 10.09 11.23 6.31
C MET A 1 9.23 10.01 6.59
N ARG A 2 8.07 10.24 7.15
CA ARG A 2 7.06 9.19 7.32
C ARG A 2 6.13 9.21 6.11
N ILE A 3 6.02 8.06 5.45
CA ILE A 3 5.25 7.92 4.20
C ILE A 3 4.09 6.97 4.45
N ALA A 4 2.87 7.41 4.13
CA ALA A 4 1.69 6.56 4.09
C ALA A 4 1.43 6.19 2.63
N PHE A 5 1.55 4.91 2.31
CA PHE A 5 1.44 4.42 0.94
C PHE A 5 0.20 3.51 0.82
N TYR A 6 -0.78 3.94 0.05
CA TYR A 6 -2.02 3.19 -0.17
C TYR A 6 -1.97 2.54 -1.54
N GLY A 7 -1.84 1.22 -1.56
CA GLY A 7 -1.72 0.46 -2.80
C GLY A 7 -2.48 -0.86 -2.75
N SER A 8 -2.30 -1.68 -3.77
CA SER A 8 -3.04 -2.93 -3.92
C SER A 8 -2.56 -4.01 -2.95
N SER A 9 -1.30 -4.35 -2.98
CA SER A 9 -0.67 -5.27 -2.04
C SER A 9 0.84 -5.22 -2.18
N LEU A 10 1.53 -5.22 -1.06
CA LEU A 10 2.97 -5.36 -1.00
C LEU A 10 3.37 -6.83 -0.81
N LEU A 11 2.55 -7.59 -0.10
CA LEU A 11 2.86 -8.96 0.32
C LEU A 11 2.49 -10.01 -0.70
N SER A 12 1.71 -9.65 -1.70
CA SER A 12 1.22 -10.58 -2.71
C SER A 12 1.33 -10.00 -4.11
N SER A 13 1.90 -10.78 -5.01
CA SER A 13 1.91 -10.47 -6.44
C SER A 13 0.74 -11.11 -7.18
N TYR A 14 -0.15 -11.79 -6.47
CA TYR A 14 -1.31 -12.47 -7.05
C TYR A 14 -2.26 -11.45 -7.68
N TRP A 15 -2.48 -11.53 -8.99
CA TRP A 15 -3.26 -10.56 -9.75
C TRP A 15 -2.83 -9.11 -9.46
N ASN A 16 -1.51 -8.92 -9.29
CA ASN A 16 -0.97 -7.66 -8.81
C ASN A 16 0.43 -7.44 -9.38
N GLY A 17 0.50 -7.05 -10.66
CA GLY A 17 1.78 -6.79 -11.31
C GLY A 17 2.56 -5.62 -10.73
N ALA A 18 1.90 -4.73 -9.98
CA ALA A 18 2.55 -3.60 -9.35
C ALA A 18 3.39 -3.94 -8.12
N ALA A 19 3.21 -5.15 -7.56
CA ALA A 19 3.91 -5.53 -6.33
C ALA A 19 5.43 -5.40 -6.43
N THR A 20 6.00 -5.83 -7.54
CA THR A 20 7.44 -5.74 -7.77
C THR A 20 7.93 -4.30 -7.74
N TYR A 21 7.18 -3.40 -8.34
CA TYR A 21 7.49 -1.97 -8.33
C TYR A 21 7.44 -1.39 -6.92
N TYR A 22 6.37 -1.69 -6.16
CA TYR A 22 6.25 -1.22 -4.79
C TYR A 22 7.41 -1.70 -3.93
N ARG A 23 7.75 -2.98 -4.05
CA ARG A 23 8.83 -3.58 -3.27
C ARG A 23 10.17 -2.92 -3.56
N GLY A 24 10.48 -2.70 -4.83
CA GLY A 24 11.71 -2.04 -5.22
C GLY A 24 11.80 -0.62 -4.68
N LEU A 25 10.73 0.15 -4.84
CA LEU A 25 10.69 1.54 -4.38
C LEU A 25 10.84 1.65 -2.87
N LEU A 26 10.05 0.90 -2.11
CA LEU A 26 10.06 1.04 -0.65
C LEU A 26 11.33 0.51 -0.03
N ARG A 27 11.89 -0.56 -0.58
CA ARG A 27 13.16 -1.09 -0.14
C ARG A 27 14.30 -0.10 -0.36
N ASP A 28 14.23 0.67 -1.44
CA ASP A 28 15.24 1.69 -1.74
C ASP A 28 15.09 2.93 -0.84
N LEU A 29 13.87 3.28 -0.45
CA LEU A 29 13.62 4.43 0.40
C LEU A 29 14.05 4.23 1.87
N SER A 30 13.98 3.01 2.36
CA SER A 30 14.25 2.69 3.76
C SER A 30 15.65 3.10 4.22
N PRO A 31 16.72 2.70 3.52
CA PRO A 31 18.09 3.09 3.96
C PRO A 31 18.37 4.59 3.80
N ARG A 32 17.50 5.30 3.08
CA ARG A 32 17.60 6.76 2.94
C ARG A 32 16.92 7.52 4.07
N GLY A 33 16.48 6.82 5.11
CA GLY A 33 15.88 7.44 6.30
C GLY A 33 14.36 7.64 6.21
N HIS A 34 13.70 7.09 5.21
CA HIS A 34 12.26 7.18 5.06
C HIS A 34 11.58 5.94 5.61
N SER A 35 10.61 6.13 6.50
CA SER A 35 9.83 5.01 7.01
C SER A 35 8.47 4.99 6.33
N THR A 36 8.11 3.84 5.76
CA THR A 36 6.87 3.68 5.02
C THR A 36 5.94 2.73 5.73
N THR A 37 4.67 3.10 5.81
CA THR A 37 3.58 2.18 6.12
C THR A 37 2.79 1.95 4.85
N PHE A 38 2.69 0.71 4.43
CA PHE A 38 1.92 0.32 3.26
C PHE A 38 0.57 -0.19 3.71
N TYR A 39 -0.48 0.44 3.21
CA TYR A 39 -1.86 0.07 3.51
C TYR A 39 -2.41 -0.72 2.34
N GLU A 40 -2.82 -1.97 2.59
CA GLU A 40 -3.38 -2.81 1.54
C GLU A 40 -4.75 -3.36 1.93
N PRO A 41 -5.72 -3.32 1.00
CA PRO A 41 -7.03 -3.88 1.26
C PRO A 41 -6.97 -5.42 1.25
N ASP A 42 -7.77 -6.03 2.10
CA ASP A 42 -7.97 -7.49 2.07
C ASP A 42 -8.93 -7.81 0.93
N ALA A 43 -8.39 -8.01 -0.27
CA ALA A 43 -9.19 -8.18 -1.49
C ALA A 43 -8.52 -9.18 -2.43
N PHE A 44 -9.33 -9.76 -3.32
CA PHE A 44 -8.86 -10.66 -4.40
C PHE A 44 -8.07 -11.86 -3.89
N ASP A 45 -8.36 -12.34 -2.68
CA ASP A 45 -7.65 -13.45 -2.04
C ASP A 45 -6.15 -13.26 -1.92
N ARG A 46 -5.67 -12.04 -1.99
CA ARG A 46 -4.23 -11.77 -1.95
C ARG A 46 -3.60 -12.18 -0.64
N GLN A 47 -4.33 -12.10 0.48
CA GLN A 47 -3.81 -12.51 1.77
C GLN A 47 -3.57 -14.01 1.87
N LYS A 48 -4.27 -14.81 1.06
CA LYS A 48 -4.05 -16.27 0.94
C LYS A 48 -2.91 -16.60 -0.01
N HIS A 49 -2.48 -15.63 -0.82
CA HIS A 49 -1.46 -15.82 -1.85
C HIS A 49 -0.27 -14.90 -1.63
N ARG A 50 0.09 -14.67 -0.37
CA ARG A 50 1.30 -13.93 -0.05
C ARG A 50 2.52 -14.67 -0.54
N ASP A 51 3.42 -13.95 -1.19
CA ASP A 51 4.69 -14.52 -1.66
C ASP A 51 5.89 -13.94 -0.93
N ILE A 52 5.71 -12.95 -0.06
CA ILE A 52 6.72 -12.50 0.89
C ILE A 52 6.10 -12.28 2.26
N GLU A 53 6.94 -12.38 3.30
CA GLU A 53 6.56 -11.98 4.64
C GLU A 53 6.67 -10.46 4.79
N PRO A 54 6.02 -9.86 5.80
CA PRO A 54 6.18 -8.44 6.05
C PRO A 54 7.66 -8.08 6.18
N PRO A 55 8.18 -7.20 5.32
CA PRO A 55 9.61 -6.93 5.27
C PRO A 55 10.03 -5.94 6.35
N PRO A 56 11.33 -5.90 6.70
CA PRO A 56 11.82 -4.94 7.70
C PRO A 56 11.88 -3.49 7.17
N TRP A 57 11.77 -3.30 5.85
CA TRP A 57 11.89 -1.98 5.24
C TRP A 57 10.54 -1.28 5.02
N ALA A 58 9.44 -1.89 5.45
CA ALA A 58 8.12 -1.25 5.41
C ALA A 58 7.19 -1.92 6.41
N ALA A 59 6.40 -1.12 7.13
CA ALA A 59 5.29 -1.65 7.91
C ALA A 59 4.12 -1.91 6.96
N VAL A 60 3.35 -2.96 7.19
CA VAL A 60 2.19 -3.29 6.38
C VAL A 60 0.95 -3.35 7.25
N ARG A 61 -0.08 -2.61 6.84
CA ARG A 61 -1.40 -2.62 7.47
C ARG A 61 -2.42 -3.15 6.48
N VAL A 62 -3.01 -4.30 6.78
CA VAL A 62 -4.11 -4.86 5.99
C VAL A 62 -5.42 -4.36 6.58
N TYR A 63 -6.30 -3.85 5.74
CA TYR A 63 -7.60 -3.35 6.18
C TYR A 63 -8.74 -4.00 5.39
N PRO A 64 -9.94 -4.10 5.99
CA PRO A 64 -11.09 -4.65 5.26
C PRO A 64 -11.37 -3.82 4.01
N ALA A 65 -11.62 -4.49 2.88
CA ALA A 65 -11.87 -3.84 1.60
C ALA A 65 -13.30 -3.28 1.54
N THR A 66 -13.62 -2.42 2.49
CA THR A 66 -14.90 -1.75 2.62
C THR A 66 -14.67 -0.25 2.78
N GLU A 67 -15.72 0.54 2.59
CA GLU A 67 -15.63 1.98 2.80
C GLU A 67 -15.22 2.31 4.24
N ALA A 68 -15.80 1.62 5.23
CA ALA A 68 -15.45 1.84 6.62
C ALA A 68 -14.00 1.45 6.91
N GLY A 69 -13.53 0.35 6.33
CA GLY A 69 -12.13 -0.08 6.46
C GLY A 69 -11.18 0.95 5.90
N LEU A 70 -11.47 1.46 4.71
CA LEU A 70 -10.64 2.49 4.08
C LEU A 70 -10.62 3.78 4.91
N ARG A 71 -11.77 4.24 5.38
CA ARG A 71 -11.84 5.44 6.22
C ARG A 71 -11.02 5.31 7.48
N SER A 72 -11.04 4.13 8.09
CA SER A 72 -10.27 3.85 9.30
C SER A 72 -8.77 4.06 9.09
N VAL A 73 -8.23 3.57 7.98
CA VAL A 73 -6.79 3.71 7.71
C VAL A 73 -6.44 5.05 7.08
N LEU A 74 -7.38 5.73 6.41
CA LEU A 74 -7.13 7.08 5.89
C LEU A 74 -6.91 8.08 7.02
N ALA A 75 -7.52 7.88 8.17
CA ALA A 75 -7.29 8.73 9.33
C ALA A 75 -5.82 8.72 9.76
N GLU A 76 -5.11 7.63 9.50
CA GLU A 76 -3.68 7.51 9.85
C GLU A 76 -2.79 8.36 8.96
N ALA A 77 -3.28 8.78 7.80
CA ALA A 77 -2.51 9.63 6.89
C ALA A 77 -2.14 10.99 7.52
N ALA A 78 -2.91 11.44 8.50
CA ALA A 78 -2.63 12.69 9.19
C ALA A 78 -1.28 12.68 9.91
N ALA A 79 -0.76 11.51 10.27
CA ALA A 79 0.53 11.38 10.94
C ALA A 79 1.70 11.29 9.95
N ALA A 80 1.44 11.21 8.67
CA ALA A 80 2.48 11.07 7.65
C ALA A 80 2.92 12.43 7.12
N ASP A 81 4.17 12.49 6.66
CA ASP A 81 4.69 13.67 5.98
C ASP A 81 4.29 13.67 4.51
N VAL A 82 4.18 12.48 3.92
CA VAL A 82 3.79 12.29 2.52
C VAL A 82 2.77 11.17 2.43
N VAL A 83 1.75 11.38 1.63
CA VAL A 83 0.73 10.37 1.33
C VAL A 83 0.82 10.03 -0.15
N VAL A 84 0.98 8.75 -0.45
CA VAL A 84 1.01 8.25 -1.82
C VAL A 84 -0.19 7.35 -2.04
N LYS A 85 -0.90 7.59 -3.13
CA LYS A 85 -1.99 6.74 -3.58
C LYS A 85 -1.59 6.10 -4.90
N ALA A 86 -1.37 4.80 -4.87
CA ALA A 86 -1.13 4.05 -6.08
C ALA A 86 -2.46 3.51 -6.62
N VAL A 87 -2.72 3.76 -7.90
CA VAL A 87 -3.98 3.36 -8.51
C VAL A 87 -3.79 2.10 -9.34
N MET A 88 -4.85 1.30 -9.36
CA MET A 88 -4.92 0.11 -10.18
C MET A 88 -5.17 0.50 -11.63
N ILE A 89 -4.71 -0.34 -12.55
CA ILE A 89 -4.97 -0.17 -13.97
C ILE A 89 -6.48 -0.25 -14.22
N GLY A 90 -6.96 0.56 -15.12
CA GLY A 90 -8.36 0.56 -15.52
C GLY A 90 -9.20 1.45 -14.62
N LEU A 91 -10.07 0.86 -13.83
CA LEU A 91 -11.06 1.59 -13.03
C LEU A 91 -10.46 2.61 -12.07
N ALA A 92 -9.20 2.45 -11.75
CA ALA A 92 -8.55 3.32 -10.79
C ALA A 92 -8.16 4.69 -11.36
N VAL A 93 -8.23 4.89 -12.67
CA VAL A 93 -7.85 6.15 -13.28
C VAL A 93 -8.65 7.31 -12.72
N ALA A 94 -9.95 7.13 -12.56
CA ALA A 94 -10.81 8.16 -12.00
C ALA A 94 -10.45 8.52 -10.57
N SER A 95 -9.92 7.56 -9.81
CA SER A 95 -9.53 7.82 -8.42
C SER A 95 -8.32 8.73 -8.30
N VAL A 96 -7.46 8.78 -9.28
CA VAL A 96 -6.31 9.68 -9.27
C VAL A 96 -6.77 11.13 -9.24
N VAL A 97 -7.82 11.43 -9.99
CA VAL A 97 -8.35 12.78 -10.12
C VAL A 97 -9.01 13.26 -8.83
N THR A 98 -9.62 12.36 -8.09
CA THR A 98 -10.38 12.70 -6.89
C THR A 98 -9.55 12.71 -5.62
N TRP A 99 -8.34 12.27 -5.71
CA TRP A 99 -7.44 12.27 -4.57
C TRP A 99 -6.62 13.50 -4.49
#